data_213d9b586cf4165f47b34f8f33f6d160
#
_entry.id   213d9b586cf4165f47b34f8f33f6d160
#
_cell.length_a   1.000
_cell.length_b   1.000
_cell.length_c   1.000
_cell.angle_alpha   90.00
_cell.angle_beta   90.00
_cell.angle_gamma   90.00
#
_symmetry.space_group_name_H-M   'P 1'
#
loop_
_entity.id
_entity.type
_entity.pdbx_description
1 polymer ?
#
loop_
_entity_poly.entity_id
_entity_poly.type
_entity_poly.pdbx_seq_one_letter_code
_entity_poly.pdbx_strand_id
1 'polypeptide(L)'
;AIEDHFDGNNELEMALRSKGKNEIADMVKNILPEGIECVFVRQKEQLGLGHAVLCAERVVGNEPFALLLADDFLTYSGNGITSDLISGYEKTGKSQLSAMKVDGPDISKYGVIVPNNKTGLVSGLIEKPNFENAPSNLASIGRYVLTPDIFDILRNQSIGAGGEIQLADSINKQAENNRVETVLLNGKRFDCGNIQGYVEAIKHIASNYKFD
;
A
#
# COMPACT_ATOMS: atom_id res chain seq x y z
N ALA A 1 -0.44 11.97 -14.10
CA ALA A 1 -0.25 10.68 -14.81
C ALA A 1 -1.24 9.62 -14.32
N ILE A 2 -1.29 9.27 -13.00
CA ILE A 2 -2.28 8.30 -12.49
C ILE A 2 -3.69 8.86 -12.61
N GLU A 3 -3.90 10.10 -12.21
CA GLU A 3 -5.16 10.83 -12.35
C GLU A 3 -5.64 10.82 -13.80
N ASP A 4 -4.79 11.26 -14.73
CA ASP A 4 -5.10 11.28 -16.17
C ASP A 4 -5.42 9.88 -16.75
N HIS A 5 -4.87 8.82 -16.14
CA HIS A 5 -5.12 7.45 -16.59
C HIS A 5 -6.53 6.97 -16.24
N PHE A 6 -7.05 7.38 -15.09
CA PHE A 6 -8.38 6.97 -14.61
C PHE A 6 -9.47 7.99 -14.89
N ASP A 7 -9.13 9.15 -15.44
CA ASP A 7 -10.09 10.17 -15.84
C ASP A 7 -10.65 9.89 -17.23
N GLY A 8 -11.88 10.31 -17.46
CA GLY A 8 -12.55 10.13 -18.77
C GLY A 8 -11.86 10.92 -19.88
N ASN A 9 -11.37 10.24 -20.91
CA ASN A 9 -10.74 10.87 -22.07
C ASN A 9 -11.65 10.81 -23.31
N ASN A 10 -12.68 11.67 -23.32
CA ASN A 10 -13.67 11.72 -24.40
C ASN A 10 -13.04 12.04 -25.75
N GLU A 11 -12.00 12.87 -25.83
CA GLU A 11 -11.33 13.20 -27.09
C GLU A 11 -10.63 11.98 -27.70
N LEU A 12 -9.93 11.21 -26.89
CA LEU A 12 -9.27 9.99 -27.32
C LEU A 12 -10.30 8.92 -27.74
N GLU A 13 -11.38 8.75 -26.98
CA GLU A 13 -12.47 7.83 -27.33
C GLU A 13 -13.07 8.18 -28.71
N MET A 14 -13.42 9.42 -28.90
CA MET A 14 -13.99 9.90 -30.19
C MET A 14 -13.01 9.73 -31.36
N ALA A 15 -11.72 10.04 -31.15
CA ALA A 15 -10.69 9.88 -32.16
C ALA A 15 -10.45 8.42 -32.55
N LEU A 16 -10.55 7.49 -31.58
CA LEU A 16 -10.45 6.05 -31.82
C LEU A 16 -11.68 5.55 -32.63
N ARG A 17 -12.89 5.95 -32.22
CA ARG A 17 -14.14 5.56 -32.93
C ARG A 17 -14.18 6.09 -34.35
N SER A 18 -13.75 7.31 -34.59
CA SER A 18 -13.68 7.87 -35.94
C SER A 18 -12.74 7.10 -36.87
N LYS A 19 -11.77 6.37 -36.34
CA LYS A 19 -10.84 5.49 -37.06
C LYS A 19 -11.29 4.03 -37.09
N GLY A 20 -12.50 3.72 -36.62
CA GLY A 20 -13.03 2.37 -36.55
C GLY A 20 -12.44 1.46 -35.47
N LYS A 21 -11.63 2.02 -34.56
CA LYS A 21 -10.97 1.30 -33.45
C LYS A 21 -11.89 1.19 -32.23
N ASN A 22 -13.05 0.57 -32.40
CA ASN A 22 -14.11 0.56 -31.40
C ASN A 22 -13.71 -0.22 -30.13
N GLU A 23 -13.05 -1.37 -30.28
CA GLU A 23 -12.59 -2.17 -29.14
C GLU A 23 -11.61 -1.40 -28.24
N ILE A 24 -10.66 -0.66 -28.83
CA ILE A 24 -9.73 0.17 -28.07
C ILE A 24 -10.45 1.35 -27.42
N ALA A 25 -11.43 1.95 -28.12
CA ALA A 25 -12.26 3.01 -27.55
C ALA A 25 -13.05 2.51 -26.33
N ASP A 26 -13.60 1.30 -26.39
CA ASP A 26 -14.32 0.68 -25.28
C ASP A 26 -13.36 0.34 -24.11
N MET A 27 -12.13 -0.09 -24.35
CA MET A 27 -11.12 -0.27 -23.32
C MET A 27 -10.78 1.05 -22.60
N VAL A 28 -10.62 2.14 -23.34
CA VAL A 28 -10.35 3.47 -22.76
C VAL A 28 -11.55 3.96 -21.93
N LYS A 29 -12.75 3.76 -22.45
CA LYS A 29 -13.98 4.17 -21.75
C LYS A 29 -14.22 3.39 -20.45
N ASN A 30 -13.92 2.09 -20.45
CA ASN A 30 -14.21 1.17 -19.35
C ASN A 30 -12.96 0.81 -18.54
N ILE A 31 -12.02 1.77 -18.41
CA ILE A 31 -10.78 1.53 -17.66
C ILE A 31 -11.06 1.24 -16.17
N LEU A 32 -12.10 1.85 -15.62
CA LEU A 32 -12.64 1.51 -14.31
C LEU A 32 -13.75 0.47 -14.46
N PRO A 33 -13.74 -0.60 -13.64
CA PRO A 33 -14.86 -1.53 -13.57
C PRO A 33 -16.17 -0.82 -13.19
N GLU A 34 -17.29 -1.38 -13.61
CA GLU A 34 -18.61 -0.86 -13.25
C GLU A 34 -18.79 -0.82 -11.71
N GLY A 35 -19.32 0.28 -11.21
CA GLY A 35 -19.53 0.51 -9.78
C GLY A 35 -18.29 0.97 -9.00
N ILE A 36 -17.17 1.22 -9.70
CA ILE A 36 -15.96 1.79 -9.09
C ILE A 36 -15.80 3.24 -9.52
N GLU A 37 -15.56 4.11 -8.56
CA GLU A 37 -15.29 5.54 -8.79
C GLU A 37 -13.88 5.89 -8.29
N CYS A 38 -13.18 6.77 -9.00
CA CYS A 38 -11.93 7.36 -8.56
C CYS A 38 -12.18 8.75 -7.98
N VAL A 39 -11.67 8.98 -6.77
CA VAL A 39 -11.66 10.28 -6.12
C VAL A 39 -10.21 10.71 -5.89
N PHE A 40 -9.83 11.86 -6.43
CA PHE A 40 -8.48 12.39 -6.29
C PHE A 40 -8.43 13.41 -5.16
N VAL A 41 -7.60 13.13 -4.16
CA VAL A 41 -7.38 14.00 -3.00
C VAL A 41 -5.96 14.51 -3.02
N ARG A 42 -5.80 15.83 -3.02
CA ARG A 42 -4.48 16.46 -3.06
C ARG A 42 -3.91 16.66 -1.66
N GLN A 43 -2.74 16.08 -1.42
CA GLN A 43 -1.89 16.46 -0.31
C GLN A 43 -1.19 17.80 -0.64
N LYS A 44 -1.59 18.89 0.01
CA LYS A 44 -1.07 20.25 -0.31
C LYS A 44 0.37 20.47 0.17
N GLU A 45 0.75 19.85 1.27
CA GLU A 45 2.05 19.97 1.91
C GLU A 45 2.67 18.57 2.08
N GLN A 46 3.96 18.43 1.83
CA GLN A 46 4.67 17.15 1.92
C GLN A 46 5.01 16.85 3.39
N LEU A 47 4.03 16.46 4.18
CA LEU A 47 4.16 16.17 5.61
C LEU A 47 4.23 14.66 5.90
N GLY A 48 4.64 13.85 4.94
CA GLY A 48 4.82 12.41 5.10
C GLY A 48 3.59 11.56 4.78
N LEU A 49 3.75 10.22 4.88
CA LEU A 49 2.74 9.23 4.49
C LEU A 49 1.50 9.28 5.40
N GLY A 50 1.68 9.45 6.71
CA GLY A 50 0.55 9.57 7.63
C GLY A 50 -0.34 10.77 7.30
N HIS A 51 0.26 11.91 6.91
CA HIS A 51 -0.50 13.07 6.46
C HIS A 51 -1.23 12.81 5.14
N ALA A 52 -0.61 12.08 4.19
CA ALA A 52 -1.28 11.70 2.95
C ALA A 52 -2.53 10.83 3.22
N VAL A 53 -2.41 9.86 4.13
CA VAL A 53 -3.54 9.05 4.59
C VAL A 53 -4.62 9.92 5.25
N LEU A 54 -4.24 10.83 6.13
CA LEU A 54 -5.17 11.75 6.79
C LEU A 54 -5.94 12.63 5.79
N CYS A 55 -5.32 13.05 4.68
CA CYS A 55 -6.01 13.81 3.64
C CYS A 55 -7.20 13.04 3.03
N ALA A 56 -7.17 11.72 3.03
CA ALA A 56 -8.22 10.87 2.48
C ALA A 56 -9.40 10.65 3.46
N GLU A 57 -9.30 11.05 4.71
CA GLU A 57 -10.28 10.79 5.77
C GLU A 57 -11.72 11.09 5.37
N ARG A 58 -11.96 12.25 4.74
CA ARG A 58 -13.32 12.67 4.35
C ARG A 58 -13.94 11.80 3.27
N VAL A 59 -13.12 11.15 2.44
CA VAL A 59 -13.57 10.25 1.38
C VAL A 59 -13.79 8.85 1.95
N VAL A 60 -12.88 8.38 2.79
CA VAL A 60 -12.95 7.06 3.42
C VAL A 60 -14.06 6.99 4.47
N GLY A 61 -14.26 8.07 5.22
CA GLY A 61 -15.24 8.10 6.31
C GLY A 61 -14.84 7.19 7.47
N ASN A 62 -15.83 6.50 8.04
CA ASN A 62 -15.64 5.61 9.19
C ASN A 62 -15.62 4.13 8.80
N GLU A 63 -15.04 3.83 7.64
CA GLU A 63 -14.94 2.46 7.12
C GLU A 63 -13.50 1.95 7.17
N PRO A 64 -13.27 0.64 7.32
CA PRO A 64 -11.96 0.05 7.09
C PRO A 64 -11.57 0.22 5.62
N PHE A 65 -10.31 0.42 5.36
CA PHE A 65 -9.84 0.69 4.01
C PHE A 65 -8.50 0.01 3.70
N ALA A 66 -8.30 -0.32 2.44
CA ALA A 66 -7.02 -0.78 1.94
C ALA A 66 -6.15 0.42 1.54
N LEU A 67 -4.92 0.44 2.02
CA LEU A 67 -3.90 1.40 1.61
C LEU A 67 -2.84 0.69 0.77
N LEU A 68 -2.61 1.22 -0.43
CA LEU A 68 -1.65 0.70 -1.40
C LEU A 68 -0.64 1.79 -1.75
N LEU A 69 0.65 1.53 -1.50
CA LEU A 69 1.71 2.42 -1.96
C LEU A 69 1.98 2.13 -3.45
N ALA A 70 1.94 3.18 -4.27
CA ALA A 70 1.98 3.06 -5.72
C ALA A 70 3.33 2.57 -6.28
N ASP A 71 4.40 2.74 -5.52
CA ASP A 71 5.76 2.33 -5.85
C ASP A 71 6.08 0.87 -5.46
N ASP A 72 5.25 0.24 -4.61
CA ASP A 72 5.39 -1.17 -4.27
C ASP A 72 4.65 -2.05 -5.28
N PHE A 73 5.37 -2.53 -6.29
CA PHE A 73 4.83 -3.51 -7.23
C PHE A 73 5.01 -4.92 -6.68
N LEU A 74 3.89 -5.66 -6.56
CA LEU A 74 3.87 -6.99 -5.97
C LEU A 74 3.38 -8.02 -6.98
N THR A 75 4.11 -9.14 -7.09
CA THR A 75 3.59 -10.36 -7.71
C THR A 75 3.25 -11.38 -6.61
N TYR A 76 2.34 -12.29 -6.90
CA TYR A 76 1.84 -13.22 -5.88
C TYR A 76 1.35 -14.51 -6.48
N SER A 77 1.23 -15.52 -5.64
CA SER A 77 0.52 -16.78 -5.93
C SER A 77 -0.79 -16.81 -5.12
N GLY A 78 -1.87 -17.26 -5.73
CA GLY A 78 -3.20 -17.30 -5.10
C GLY A 78 -4.00 -16.01 -5.30
N ASN A 79 -4.78 -15.59 -4.29
CA ASN A 79 -5.72 -14.46 -4.39
C ASN A 79 -5.07 -13.08 -4.27
N GLY A 80 -3.78 -13.04 -3.88
CA GLY A 80 -3.02 -11.82 -3.69
C GLY A 80 -3.08 -11.25 -2.28
N ILE A 81 -2.00 -10.54 -1.92
CA ILE A 81 -1.79 -10.04 -0.56
C ILE A 81 -2.92 -9.13 -0.06
N THR A 82 -3.49 -8.30 -0.93
CA THR A 82 -4.60 -7.41 -0.53
C THR A 82 -5.83 -8.21 -0.13
N SER A 83 -6.17 -9.27 -0.87
CA SER A 83 -7.26 -10.19 -0.52
C SER A 83 -6.99 -10.92 0.79
N ASP A 84 -5.74 -11.35 1.01
CA ASP A 84 -5.35 -12.02 2.25
C ASP A 84 -5.44 -11.07 3.46
N LEU A 85 -5.05 -9.79 3.30
CA LEU A 85 -5.22 -8.75 4.32
C LEU A 85 -6.70 -8.49 4.65
N ILE A 86 -7.55 -8.37 3.63
CA ILE A 86 -9.01 -8.21 3.81
C ILE A 86 -9.57 -9.40 4.58
N SER A 87 -9.21 -10.62 4.18
CA SER A 87 -9.65 -11.84 4.88
C SER A 87 -9.16 -11.91 6.33
N GLY A 88 -7.96 -11.38 6.62
CA GLY A 88 -7.45 -11.22 7.98
C GLY A 88 -8.30 -10.24 8.79
N TYR A 89 -8.59 -9.08 8.21
CA TYR A 89 -9.46 -8.07 8.82
C TYR A 89 -10.87 -8.62 9.11
N GLU A 90 -11.51 -9.27 8.14
CA GLU A 90 -12.86 -9.84 8.30
C GLU A 90 -12.95 -10.84 9.44
N LYS A 91 -11.87 -11.59 9.71
CA LYS A 91 -11.79 -12.56 10.81
C LYS A 91 -11.59 -11.91 12.19
N THR A 92 -10.86 -10.81 12.26
CA THR A 92 -10.36 -10.31 13.55
C THR A 92 -10.77 -8.87 13.86
N GLY A 93 -11.23 -8.10 12.86
CA GLY A 93 -11.54 -6.67 12.99
C GLY A 93 -10.32 -5.79 13.30
N LYS A 94 -9.10 -6.30 13.06
CA LYS A 94 -7.86 -5.59 13.35
C LYS A 94 -7.19 -5.07 12.08
N SER A 95 -6.42 -4.01 12.20
CA SER A 95 -5.54 -3.56 11.13
C SER A 95 -4.56 -4.66 10.72
N GLN A 96 -4.35 -4.80 9.43
CA GLN A 96 -3.50 -5.83 8.84
C GLN A 96 -2.34 -5.18 8.10
N LEU A 97 -1.12 -5.64 8.37
CA LEU A 97 0.09 -5.20 7.68
C LEU A 97 0.60 -6.32 6.77
N SER A 98 0.94 -5.99 5.55
CA SER A 98 1.70 -6.93 4.72
C SER A 98 3.16 -6.93 5.14
N ALA A 99 3.76 -8.11 5.15
CA ALA A 99 5.15 -8.31 5.53
C ALA A 99 5.87 -9.21 4.53
N MET A 100 7.17 -9.00 4.39
CA MET A 100 8.06 -9.94 3.72
C MET A 100 9.27 -10.24 4.59
N LYS A 101 9.88 -11.42 4.40
CA LYS A 101 11.13 -11.76 5.06
C LYS A 101 12.30 -11.14 4.31
N VAL A 102 13.17 -10.47 5.04
CA VAL A 102 14.42 -9.87 4.52
C VAL A 102 15.55 -10.29 5.43
N ASP A 103 16.43 -11.14 4.92
CA ASP A 103 17.59 -11.60 5.67
C ASP A 103 18.79 -10.67 5.43
N GLY A 104 19.58 -10.49 6.48
CA GLY A 104 20.81 -9.69 6.43
C GLY A 104 20.58 -8.16 6.51
N PRO A 105 21.62 -7.37 6.17
CA PRO A 105 21.64 -5.91 6.40
C PRO A 105 20.58 -5.12 5.65
N ASP A 106 20.02 -5.69 4.59
CA ASP A 106 19.00 -5.02 3.78
C ASP A 106 17.70 -4.74 4.55
N ILE A 107 17.46 -5.43 5.67
CA ILE A 107 16.32 -5.15 6.56
C ILE A 107 16.29 -3.69 7.05
N SER A 108 17.45 -3.05 7.17
CA SER A 108 17.60 -1.65 7.59
C SER A 108 17.03 -0.62 6.60
N LYS A 109 16.60 -1.07 5.43
CA LYS A 109 15.95 -0.21 4.43
C LYS A 109 14.43 -0.04 4.67
N TYR A 110 13.87 -0.82 5.60
CA TYR A 110 12.43 -0.98 5.80
C TYR A 110 11.98 -0.60 7.21
N GLY A 111 10.70 -0.33 7.35
CA GLY A 111 10.03 -0.43 8.63
C GLY A 111 9.99 -1.91 9.07
N VAL A 112 10.56 -2.21 10.22
CA VAL A 112 10.70 -3.59 10.73
C VAL A 112 9.63 -3.88 11.77
N ILE A 113 8.90 -4.95 11.56
CA ILE A 113 7.81 -5.37 12.44
C ILE A 113 8.38 -5.96 13.73
N VAL A 114 7.85 -5.52 14.87
CA VAL A 114 8.12 -6.08 16.19
C VAL A 114 7.03 -7.12 16.50
N PRO A 115 7.29 -8.42 16.37
CA PRO A 115 6.29 -9.44 16.67
C PRO A 115 6.08 -9.58 18.17
N ASN A 116 4.84 -9.80 18.59
CA ASN A 116 4.51 -10.23 19.93
C ASN A 116 4.49 -11.77 19.99
N ASN A 117 5.55 -12.35 20.44
CA ASN A 117 5.71 -13.82 20.50
C ASN A 117 4.69 -14.53 21.44
N LYS A 118 3.99 -13.78 22.31
CA LYS A 118 2.98 -14.36 23.22
C LYS A 118 1.59 -14.41 22.58
N THR A 119 1.26 -13.41 21.78
CA THR A 119 -0.10 -13.25 21.22
C THR A 119 -0.17 -13.52 19.72
N GLY A 120 0.96 -13.54 19.03
CA GLY A 120 1.03 -13.60 17.56
C GLY A 120 0.67 -12.27 16.88
N LEU A 121 0.43 -11.22 17.66
CA LEU A 121 0.11 -9.89 17.17
C LEU A 121 1.38 -9.08 16.89
N VAL A 122 1.20 -7.87 16.37
CA VAL A 122 2.26 -6.86 16.24
C VAL A 122 2.35 -6.05 17.52
N SER A 123 3.54 -5.89 18.04
CA SER A 123 3.83 -4.97 19.15
C SER A 123 4.24 -3.58 18.69
N GLY A 124 4.63 -3.42 17.42
CA GLY A 124 5.02 -2.16 16.84
C GLY A 124 5.80 -2.30 15.55
N LEU A 125 6.23 -1.16 15.03
CA LEU A 125 7.11 -0.99 13.88
C LEU A 125 8.29 -0.11 14.29
N ILE A 126 9.49 -0.46 13.84
CA ILE A 126 10.68 0.40 13.99
C ILE A 126 11.12 0.79 12.58
N GLU A 127 11.09 2.09 12.29
CA GLU A 127 11.48 2.61 10.99
C GLU A 127 12.99 2.56 10.81
N LYS A 128 13.46 1.84 9.81
CA LYS A 128 14.85 1.73 9.35
C LYS A 128 15.86 1.54 10.50
N PRO A 129 15.71 0.51 11.34
CA PRO A 129 16.66 0.26 12.43
C PRO A 129 18.03 -0.14 11.87
N ASN A 130 19.10 0.06 12.64
CA ASN A 130 20.36 -0.59 12.34
C ASN A 130 20.18 -2.11 12.36
N PHE A 131 20.85 -2.82 11.46
CA PHE A 131 20.71 -4.27 11.32
C PHE A 131 20.88 -5.02 12.66
N GLU A 132 21.90 -4.64 13.44
CA GLU A 132 22.18 -5.26 14.74
C GLU A 132 21.05 -5.08 15.78
N ASN A 133 20.20 -4.06 15.58
CA ASN A 133 19.08 -3.72 16.47
C ASN A 133 17.72 -4.03 15.87
N ALA A 134 17.68 -4.66 14.70
CA ALA A 134 16.43 -5.03 14.05
C ALA A 134 15.67 -6.07 14.90
N PRO A 135 14.41 -5.80 15.30
CA PRO A 135 13.65 -6.68 16.21
C PRO A 135 13.25 -8.01 15.57
N SER A 136 13.29 -8.09 14.24
CA SER A 136 12.95 -9.27 13.45
C SER A 136 13.51 -9.15 12.04
N ASN A 137 13.31 -10.16 11.21
CA ASN A 137 13.55 -10.10 9.78
C ASN A 137 12.26 -9.82 8.95
N LEU A 138 11.23 -9.30 9.58
CA LEU A 138 9.95 -9.00 8.95
C LEU A 138 9.89 -7.53 8.55
N ALA A 139 10.05 -7.26 7.27
CA ALA A 139 9.87 -5.94 6.69
C ALA A 139 8.38 -5.66 6.44
N SER A 140 7.88 -4.53 6.90
CA SER A 140 6.58 -4.00 6.47
C SER A 140 6.69 -3.50 5.04
N ILE A 141 5.72 -3.83 4.19
CA ILE A 141 5.66 -3.43 2.79
C ILE A 141 4.34 -2.71 2.49
N GLY A 142 4.27 -2.03 1.37
CA GLY A 142 3.27 -1.03 1.03
C GLY A 142 1.85 -1.53 0.73
N ARG A 143 1.35 -2.48 1.51
CA ARG A 143 -0.05 -2.94 1.47
C ARG A 143 -0.57 -3.09 2.88
N TYR A 144 -1.67 -2.43 3.17
CA TYR A 144 -2.30 -2.42 4.50
C TYR A 144 -3.81 -2.53 4.37
N VAL A 145 -4.46 -3.09 5.38
CA VAL A 145 -5.87 -2.82 5.69
C VAL A 145 -5.90 -2.15 7.05
N LEU A 146 -6.42 -0.93 7.09
CA LEU A 146 -6.43 -0.10 8.31
C LEU A 146 -7.86 0.11 8.79
N THR A 147 -8.02 0.14 10.10
CA THR A 147 -9.28 0.49 10.75
C THR A 147 -9.40 2.02 10.87
N PRO A 148 -10.63 2.58 10.83
CA PRO A 148 -10.84 4.04 10.73
C PRO A 148 -10.35 4.83 11.95
N ASP A 149 -10.16 4.20 13.12
CA ASP A 149 -9.55 4.83 14.30
C ASP A 149 -8.12 5.35 14.04
N ILE A 150 -7.47 4.91 12.96
CA ILE A 150 -6.18 5.45 12.53
C ILE A 150 -6.25 6.96 12.25
N PHE A 151 -7.39 7.47 11.78
CA PHE A 151 -7.57 8.91 11.50
C PHE A 151 -7.56 9.75 12.78
N ASP A 152 -8.18 9.25 13.86
CA ASP A 152 -8.12 9.91 15.16
C ASP A 152 -6.70 10.01 15.70
N ILE A 153 -5.94 8.93 15.53
CA ILE A 153 -4.54 8.90 15.95
C ILE A 153 -3.72 9.87 15.11
N LEU A 154 -3.86 9.86 13.78
CA LEU A 154 -3.14 10.75 12.86
C LEU A 154 -3.43 12.23 13.13
N ARG A 155 -4.68 12.60 13.43
CA ARG A 155 -5.04 13.99 13.76
C ARG A 155 -4.36 14.52 15.03
N ASN A 156 -4.14 13.64 16.00
CA ASN A 156 -3.56 14.00 17.30
C ASN A 156 -2.05 13.70 17.38
N GLN A 157 -1.45 13.18 16.30
CA GLN A 157 -0.03 12.87 16.25
C GLN A 157 0.79 14.15 16.07
N SER A 158 1.82 14.32 16.90
CA SER A 158 2.81 15.37 16.68
C SER A 158 3.70 15.06 15.48
N ILE A 159 4.23 16.09 14.86
CA ILE A 159 5.23 15.95 13.79
C ILE A 159 6.46 15.23 14.36
N GLY A 160 6.84 14.14 13.72
CA GLY A 160 7.95 13.27 14.12
C GLY A 160 9.25 13.57 13.40
N ALA A 161 10.09 12.56 13.28
CA ALA A 161 11.39 12.65 12.62
C ALA A 161 11.25 13.17 11.17
N GLY A 162 12.15 14.05 10.74
CA GLY A 162 12.15 14.63 9.40
C GLY A 162 11.08 15.69 9.16
N GLY A 163 10.32 16.11 10.17
CA GLY A 163 9.21 17.06 10.00
C GLY A 163 7.94 16.40 9.41
N GLU A 164 7.81 15.10 9.52
CA GLU A 164 6.74 14.31 8.91
C GLU A 164 5.78 13.70 9.94
N ILE A 165 4.55 13.48 9.53
CA ILE A 165 3.58 12.64 10.23
C ILE A 165 3.76 11.22 9.69
N GLN A 166 4.43 10.38 10.48
CA GLN A 166 4.76 9.02 10.08
C GLN A 166 3.56 8.08 10.32
N LEU A 167 3.17 7.33 9.29
CA LEU A 167 2.12 6.31 9.43
C LEU A 167 2.52 5.22 10.43
N ALA A 168 3.80 4.87 10.48
CA ALA A 168 4.34 3.86 11.40
C ALA A 168 4.05 4.20 12.87
N ASP A 169 4.14 5.48 13.26
CA ASP A 169 3.85 5.92 14.64
C ASP A 169 2.37 5.72 14.99
N SER A 170 1.47 5.98 14.03
CA SER A 170 0.03 5.74 14.23
C SER A 170 -0.28 4.24 14.32
N ILE A 171 0.38 3.42 13.51
CA ILE A 171 0.27 1.95 13.59
C ILE A 171 0.79 1.47 14.94
N ASN A 172 1.87 2.05 15.47
CA ASN A 172 2.39 1.73 16.80
C ASN A 172 1.34 1.97 17.90
N LYS A 173 0.58 3.07 17.81
CA LYS A 173 -0.52 3.34 18.75
C LYS A 173 -1.64 2.30 18.67
N GLN A 174 -1.98 1.82 17.49
CA GLN A 174 -2.92 0.70 17.34
C GLN A 174 -2.33 -0.59 17.91
N ALA A 175 -1.03 -0.86 17.69
CA ALA A 175 -0.35 -2.06 18.18
C ALA A 175 -0.27 -2.10 19.72
N GLU A 176 -0.07 -0.97 20.41
CA GLU A 176 -0.15 -0.84 21.86
C GLU A 176 -1.48 -1.39 22.43
N ASN A 177 -2.56 -1.29 21.64
CA ASN A 177 -3.90 -1.80 21.99
C ASN A 177 -4.19 -3.20 21.43
N ASN A 178 -3.18 -3.94 20.97
CA ASN A 178 -3.33 -5.27 20.36
C ASN A 178 -4.25 -5.29 19.12
N ARG A 179 -4.26 -4.24 18.33
CA ARG A 179 -5.16 -4.06 17.18
C ARG A 179 -4.49 -4.24 15.81
N VAL A 180 -3.29 -4.80 15.78
CA VAL A 180 -2.51 -4.96 14.55
C VAL A 180 -2.02 -6.39 14.40
N GLU A 181 -2.20 -6.93 13.19
CA GLU A 181 -1.73 -8.25 12.76
C GLU A 181 -0.90 -8.15 11.49
N THR A 182 -0.25 -9.24 11.11
CA THR A 182 0.55 -9.32 9.88
C THR A 182 0.13 -10.47 8.99
N VAL A 183 0.22 -10.23 7.67
CA VAL A 183 0.09 -11.26 6.63
C VAL A 183 1.39 -11.29 5.83
N LEU A 184 1.97 -12.47 5.68
CA LEU A 184 3.19 -12.64 4.89
C LEU A 184 2.87 -12.67 3.39
N LEU A 185 3.63 -11.91 2.62
CA LEU A 185 3.57 -11.95 1.15
C LEU A 185 4.02 -13.33 0.65
N ASN A 186 3.14 -14.00 -0.08
CA ASN A 186 3.48 -15.17 -0.88
C ASN A 186 3.76 -14.75 -2.32
N GLY A 187 4.92 -14.15 -2.55
CA GLY A 187 5.29 -13.59 -3.84
C GLY A 187 6.58 -12.78 -3.80
N LYS A 188 6.71 -11.86 -4.74
CA LYS A 188 7.86 -10.96 -4.84
C LYS A 188 7.43 -9.50 -4.77
N ARG A 189 8.24 -8.68 -4.12
CA ARG A 189 8.13 -7.23 -4.10
C ARG A 189 9.22 -6.60 -4.96
N PHE A 190 8.85 -5.58 -5.72
CA PHE A 190 9.75 -4.72 -6.46
C PHE A 190 9.51 -3.28 -6.03
N ASP A 191 10.57 -2.59 -5.65
CA ASP A 191 10.56 -1.19 -5.26
C ASP A 191 10.67 -0.30 -6.51
N CYS A 192 9.52 0.04 -7.09
CA CYS A 192 9.46 0.90 -8.27
C CYS A 192 9.68 2.40 -7.97
N GLY A 193 9.88 2.77 -6.71
CA GLY A 193 10.30 4.11 -6.31
C GLY A 193 11.74 4.45 -6.71
N ASN A 194 12.52 3.44 -7.13
CA ASN A 194 13.85 3.62 -7.70
C ASN A 194 13.98 2.93 -9.07
N ILE A 195 14.94 3.41 -9.88
CA ILE A 195 15.12 2.94 -11.27
C ILE A 195 15.48 1.46 -11.32
N GLN A 196 16.31 0.97 -10.42
CA GLN A 196 16.74 -0.43 -10.41
C GLN A 196 15.56 -1.36 -10.16
N GLY A 197 14.77 -1.12 -9.12
CA GLY A 197 13.60 -1.94 -8.80
C GLY A 197 12.54 -1.88 -9.90
N TYR A 198 12.33 -0.71 -10.53
CA TYR A 198 11.44 -0.57 -11.68
C TYR A 198 11.89 -1.45 -12.87
N VAL A 199 13.19 -1.43 -13.22
CA VAL A 199 13.74 -2.27 -14.29
C VAL A 199 13.64 -3.76 -13.95
N GLU A 200 13.87 -4.14 -12.69
CA GLU A 200 13.72 -5.52 -12.21
C GLU A 200 12.26 -6.00 -12.32
N ALA A 201 11.30 -5.15 -11.99
CA ALA A 201 9.87 -5.43 -12.15
C ALA A 201 9.52 -5.70 -13.62
N ILE A 202 9.96 -4.82 -14.54
CA ILE A 202 9.74 -5.00 -15.98
C ILE A 202 10.35 -6.32 -16.48
N LYS A 203 11.60 -6.61 -16.12
CA LYS A 203 12.27 -7.86 -16.52
C LYS A 203 11.51 -9.08 -16.01
N HIS A 204 11.03 -9.03 -14.77
CA HIS A 204 10.26 -10.12 -14.18
C HIS A 204 8.96 -10.36 -14.95
N ILE A 205 8.22 -9.30 -15.24
CA ILE A 205 6.97 -9.38 -16.01
C ILE A 205 7.24 -9.89 -17.42
N ALA A 206 8.21 -9.31 -18.12
CA ALA A 206 8.56 -9.74 -19.49
C ALA A 206 8.99 -11.22 -19.60
N SER A 207 9.57 -11.76 -18.52
CA SER A 207 10.00 -13.16 -18.48
C SER A 207 8.89 -14.15 -18.11
N ASN A 208 7.86 -13.71 -17.41
CA ASN A 208 6.82 -14.56 -16.83
C ASN A 208 5.43 -14.42 -17.48
N TYR A 209 5.22 -13.37 -18.26
CA TYR A 209 3.96 -13.11 -18.95
C TYR A 209 4.18 -13.09 -20.46
N LYS A 210 3.26 -13.73 -21.21
CA LYS A 210 3.21 -13.62 -22.66
C LYS A 210 2.37 -12.37 -22.98
N PHE A 211 2.95 -11.50 -23.78
CA PHE A 211 2.23 -10.37 -24.37
C PHE A 211 1.81 -10.82 -25.77
N ASP A 212 0.50 -10.89 -26.01
CA ASP A 212 -0.09 -11.13 -27.33
C ASP A 212 -0.06 -9.85 -28.17
#